data_d24b63c21d4aa192ca0bd6f0d3c48c46
#
_entry.id   d24b63c21d4aa192ca0bd6f0d3c48c46
#
_cell.length_a   1.000
_cell.length_b   1.000
_cell.length_c   1.000
_cell.angle_alpha   90.00
_cell.angle_beta   90.00
_cell.angle_gamma   90.00
#
_symmetry.space_group_name_H-M   'P 1'
#
loop_
_entity.id
_entity.type
_entity.pdbx_description
1 polymer ?
#
loop_
_entity_poly.entity_id
_entity_poly.type
_entity_poly.pdbx_seq_one_letter_code
_entity_poly.pdbx_strand_id
1 'polypeptide(L)'
;APCVRCCPTGASHIIEGGIVLVTPDECIGCGACIESCPYDARYQHPGGYVDKCTFCHHRLEKGQLPACVSVCPTHCMYFGDLDDPTSQVSQLLKSRKHKVLAPEAGTKPNIFYLVK
;
A
#
# COMPACT_ATOMS: atom_id res chain seq x y z
N ALA A 1 10.68 -1.95 -1.14
CA ALA A 1 10.15 -0.60 -0.82
C ALA A 1 11.25 0.27 -0.21
N PRO A 2 11.51 1.49 -0.75
CA PRO A 2 12.56 2.37 -0.22
C PRO A 2 12.36 2.73 1.25
N CYS A 3 11.11 2.90 1.67
CA CYS A 3 10.75 3.27 3.05
C CYS A 3 11.10 2.19 4.07
N VAL A 4 11.16 0.94 3.67
CA VAL A 4 11.59 -0.16 4.56
C VAL A 4 13.10 -0.16 4.67
N ARG A 5 13.80 0.03 3.55
CA ARG A 5 15.28 0.01 3.52
C ARG A 5 15.89 1.18 4.28
N CYS A 6 15.25 2.35 4.26
CA CYS A 6 15.79 3.55 4.90
C CYS A 6 15.44 3.69 6.38
N CYS A 7 14.57 2.84 6.92
CA CYS A 7 14.12 2.96 8.31
C CYS A 7 15.21 2.49 9.29
N PRO A 8 15.75 3.37 10.14
CA PRO A 8 16.85 3.02 11.03
C PRO A 8 16.46 2.11 12.18
N THR A 9 15.17 2.09 12.57
CA THR A 9 14.68 1.29 13.70
C THR A 9 13.95 0.01 13.28
N GLY A 10 13.71 -0.16 11.98
CA GLY A 10 12.91 -1.28 11.49
C GLY A 10 11.41 -1.14 11.73
N ALA A 11 10.96 0.05 12.16
CA ALA A 11 9.53 0.31 12.38
C ALA A 11 8.72 0.14 11.08
N SER A 12 9.29 0.58 9.96
CA SER A 12 8.71 0.38 8.63
C SER A 12 9.12 -1.00 8.12
N HIS A 13 8.14 -1.86 7.87
CA HIS A 13 8.39 -3.27 7.52
C HIS A 13 7.31 -3.81 6.60
N ILE A 14 7.60 -4.95 5.99
CA ILE A 14 6.67 -5.65 5.11
C ILE A 14 6.18 -6.91 5.82
N ILE A 15 4.87 -7.09 5.89
CA ILE A 15 4.26 -8.31 6.43
C ILE A 15 3.91 -9.27 5.30
N GLU A 16 3.47 -10.48 5.66
CA GLU A 16 2.97 -11.48 4.72
C GLU A 16 1.90 -10.86 3.81
N GLY A 17 1.94 -11.17 2.53
CA GLY A 17 1.05 -10.59 1.52
C GLY A 17 1.58 -9.31 0.88
N GLY A 18 2.73 -8.80 1.32
CA GLY A 18 3.38 -7.63 0.72
C GLY A 18 2.87 -6.30 1.23
N ILE A 19 2.11 -6.27 2.33
CA ILE A 19 1.60 -5.03 2.93
C ILE A 19 2.71 -4.38 3.75
N VAL A 20 2.92 -3.08 3.50
CA VAL A 20 3.93 -2.29 4.22
C VAL A 20 3.26 -1.57 5.38
N LEU A 21 3.75 -1.79 6.59
CA LEU A 21 3.23 -1.21 7.82
C LEU A 21 4.31 -0.45 8.57
N VAL A 22 3.88 0.39 9.51
CA VAL A 22 4.75 1.10 10.45
C VAL A 22 4.31 0.72 11.87
N THR A 23 5.27 0.30 12.70
CA THR A 23 5.02 0.06 14.13
C THR A 23 5.24 1.36 14.89
N PRO A 24 4.18 2.01 15.41
CA PRO A 24 4.31 3.35 16.01
C PRO A 24 5.31 3.40 17.16
N ASP A 25 5.34 2.36 17.99
CA ASP A 25 6.22 2.31 19.18
C ASP A 25 7.70 2.25 18.83
N GLU A 26 8.04 1.77 17.63
CA GLU A 26 9.42 1.66 17.16
C GLU A 26 9.83 2.83 16.28
N CYS A 27 8.88 3.64 15.84
CA CYS A 27 9.13 4.78 14.96
C CYS A 27 9.63 5.98 15.76
N ILE A 28 10.80 6.52 15.36
CA ILE A 28 11.39 7.69 16.02
C ILE A 28 10.99 9.02 15.36
N GLY A 29 10.16 8.97 14.31
CA GLY A 29 9.68 10.18 13.65
C GLY A 29 10.72 10.90 12.80
N CYS A 30 11.78 10.24 12.37
CA CYS A 30 12.88 10.87 11.63
C CYS A 30 12.48 11.38 10.22
N GLY A 31 11.42 10.86 9.64
CA GLY A 31 10.92 11.32 8.34
C GLY A 31 11.66 10.81 7.12
N ALA A 32 12.68 9.96 7.28
CA ALA A 32 13.45 9.44 6.13
C ALA A 32 12.56 8.69 5.14
N CYS A 33 11.59 7.93 5.65
CA CYS A 33 10.64 7.18 4.81
C CYS A 33 9.68 8.09 4.05
N ILE A 34 9.35 9.26 4.60
CA ILE A 34 8.52 10.26 3.92
C ILE A 34 9.27 10.79 2.71
N GLU A 35 10.54 11.16 2.89
CA GLU A 35 11.37 11.69 1.81
C GLU A 35 11.66 10.64 0.73
N SER A 36 11.79 9.37 1.10
CA SER A 36 12.10 8.29 0.15
C SER A 36 10.90 7.81 -0.64
N CYS A 37 9.67 8.10 -0.19
CA CYS A 37 8.46 7.63 -0.87
C CYS A 37 8.19 8.41 -2.16
N PRO A 38 8.21 7.77 -3.33
CA PRO A 38 7.96 8.46 -4.60
C PRO A 38 6.49 8.82 -4.82
N TYR A 39 5.60 8.35 -3.95
CA TYR A 39 4.15 8.55 -4.07
C TYR A 39 3.61 9.60 -3.10
N ASP A 40 4.46 10.14 -2.22
CA ASP A 40 4.04 11.07 -1.15
C ASP A 40 2.92 10.46 -0.29
N ALA A 41 3.08 9.19 0.07
CA ALA A 41 2.04 8.39 0.72
C ALA A 41 2.18 8.30 2.24
N ARG A 42 3.09 9.03 2.85
CA ARG A 42 3.35 9.01 4.29
C ARG A 42 3.29 10.41 4.87
N TYR A 43 2.93 10.51 6.14
CA TYR A 43 2.84 11.78 6.84
C TYR A 43 3.21 11.62 8.32
N GLN A 44 3.55 12.73 8.97
CA GLN A 44 3.83 12.76 10.42
C GLN A 44 2.52 12.77 11.18
N HIS A 45 2.35 11.78 12.05
CA HIS A 45 1.21 11.73 12.96
C HIS A 45 1.48 12.63 14.17
N PRO A 46 0.44 13.31 14.73
CA PRO A 46 0.63 14.15 15.93
C PRO A 46 1.24 13.41 17.13
N GLY A 47 1.14 12.08 17.17
CA GLY A 47 1.75 11.25 18.20
C GLY A 47 3.26 11.05 18.09
N GLY A 48 3.92 11.68 17.11
CA GLY A 48 5.38 11.64 16.98
C GLY A 48 5.91 10.48 16.13
N TYR A 49 5.07 9.82 15.36
CA TYR A 49 5.47 8.76 14.46
C TYR A 49 4.93 9.01 13.04
N VAL A 50 5.47 8.28 12.07
CA VAL A 50 5.00 8.34 10.68
C VAL A 50 3.83 7.37 10.50
N ASP A 51 2.79 7.82 9.81
CA ASP A 51 1.63 7.00 9.52
C ASP A 51 1.36 6.91 8.03
N LYS A 52 0.58 5.92 7.62
CA LYS A 52 0.23 5.67 6.22
C LYS A 52 -0.98 4.75 6.13
N CYS A 53 -1.51 4.59 4.92
CA CYS A 53 -2.53 3.57 4.64
C CYS A 53 -1.99 2.18 4.98
N THR A 54 -2.76 1.41 5.74
CA THR A 54 -2.39 0.05 6.19
C THR A 54 -3.06 -1.05 5.37
N PHE A 55 -3.70 -0.73 4.25
CA PHE A 55 -4.56 -1.65 3.50
C PHE A 55 -5.71 -2.18 4.33
N CYS A 56 -6.06 -1.49 5.43
CA CYS A 56 -7.04 -1.97 6.40
C CYS A 56 -6.71 -3.39 6.89
N HIS A 57 -5.45 -3.62 7.22
CA HIS A 57 -4.93 -4.92 7.64
C HIS A 57 -5.81 -5.59 8.69
N HIS A 58 -6.29 -4.82 9.67
CA HIS A 58 -7.20 -5.31 10.72
C HIS A 58 -8.52 -5.87 10.16
N ARG A 59 -9.01 -5.31 9.03
CA ARG A 59 -10.22 -5.80 8.36
C ARG A 59 -9.92 -7.06 7.53
N LEU A 60 -8.75 -7.08 6.87
CA LEU A 60 -8.35 -8.23 6.05
C LEU A 60 -8.20 -9.50 6.89
N GLU A 61 -7.70 -9.38 8.11
CA GLU A 61 -7.59 -10.52 9.04
C GLU A 61 -8.94 -11.14 9.38
N LYS A 62 -10.02 -10.37 9.28
CA LYS A 62 -11.39 -10.83 9.54
C LYS A 62 -12.13 -11.24 8.25
N GLY A 63 -11.43 -11.30 7.13
CA GLY A 63 -12.02 -11.63 5.84
C GLY A 63 -12.86 -10.50 5.24
N GLN A 64 -12.69 -9.27 5.71
CA GLN A 64 -13.42 -8.10 5.21
C GLN A 64 -12.58 -7.36 4.17
N LEU A 65 -13.25 -6.61 3.27
CA LEU A 65 -12.59 -5.75 2.31
C LEU A 65 -12.06 -4.48 2.98
N PRO A 66 -11.03 -3.83 2.38
CA PRO A 66 -10.62 -2.50 2.84
C PRO A 66 -11.81 -1.53 2.82
N ALA A 67 -11.82 -0.59 3.77
CA ALA A 67 -12.96 0.33 3.91
C ALA A 67 -13.22 1.16 2.66
N CYS A 68 -12.16 1.65 2.00
CA CYS A 68 -12.29 2.45 0.77
C CYS A 68 -12.96 1.67 -0.36
N VAL A 69 -12.67 0.38 -0.47
CA VAL A 69 -13.30 -0.49 -1.47
C VAL A 69 -14.77 -0.70 -1.15
N SER A 70 -15.09 -0.93 0.13
CA SER A 70 -16.46 -1.19 0.59
C SER A 70 -17.38 -0.01 0.39
N VAL A 71 -16.89 1.22 0.55
CA VAL A 71 -17.72 2.43 0.54
C VAL A 71 -17.68 3.20 -0.77
N CYS A 72 -16.90 2.75 -1.75
CA CYS A 72 -16.78 3.47 -3.02
C CYS A 72 -18.15 3.51 -3.74
N PRO A 73 -18.76 4.70 -3.93
CA PRO A 73 -20.09 4.78 -4.51
C PRO A 73 -20.15 4.41 -6.00
N THR A 74 -19.03 4.56 -6.70
CA THR A 74 -18.95 4.23 -8.13
C THR A 74 -18.46 2.81 -8.37
N HIS A 75 -18.11 2.06 -7.32
CA HIS A 75 -17.59 0.70 -7.38
C HIS A 75 -16.40 0.57 -8.35
N CYS A 76 -15.51 1.55 -8.35
CA CYS A 76 -14.35 1.60 -9.25
C CYS A 76 -13.05 1.10 -8.59
N MET A 77 -13.12 0.63 -7.35
CA MET A 77 -11.96 0.10 -6.63
C MET A 77 -12.11 -1.41 -6.45
N TYR A 78 -11.06 -2.13 -6.78
CA TYR A 78 -11.02 -3.59 -6.74
C TYR A 78 -9.87 -4.03 -5.85
N PHE A 79 -10.11 -5.05 -5.04
CA PHE A 79 -9.11 -5.62 -4.14
C PHE A 79 -9.09 -7.14 -4.28
N GLY A 80 -7.90 -7.72 -4.25
CA GLY A 80 -7.75 -9.17 -4.29
C GLY A 80 -6.29 -9.60 -4.29
N ASP A 81 -6.09 -10.91 -4.42
CA ASP A 81 -4.77 -11.53 -4.43
C ASP A 81 -4.24 -11.57 -5.88
N LEU A 82 -3.17 -10.80 -6.13
CA LEU A 82 -2.52 -10.75 -7.45
C LEU A 82 -1.84 -12.08 -7.81
N ASP A 83 -1.50 -12.90 -6.82
CA ASP A 83 -0.88 -14.21 -7.05
C ASP A 83 -1.90 -15.28 -7.45
N ASP A 84 -3.19 -15.01 -7.24
CA ASP A 84 -4.27 -15.90 -7.63
C ASP A 84 -4.74 -15.53 -9.05
N PRO A 85 -4.45 -16.36 -10.07
CA PRO A 85 -4.83 -16.02 -11.45
C PRO A 85 -6.34 -16.01 -11.69
N THR A 86 -7.14 -16.60 -10.77
CA THR A 86 -8.60 -16.60 -10.88
C THR A 86 -9.25 -15.40 -10.20
N SER A 87 -8.49 -14.59 -9.45
CA SER A 87 -9.02 -13.41 -8.78
C SER A 87 -9.48 -12.36 -9.79
N GLN A 88 -10.46 -11.54 -9.39
CA GLN A 88 -10.97 -10.46 -10.24
C GLN A 88 -9.85 -9.49 -10.62
N VAL A 89 -8.98 -9.12 -9.68
CA VAL A 89 -7.88 -8.18 -9.94
C VAL A 89 -6.91 -8.74 -10.98
N SER A 90 -6.56 -10.02 -10.90
CA SER A 90 -5.69 -10.66 -11.87
C SER A 90 -6.31 -10.70 -13.27
N GLN A 91 -7.61 -11.00 -13.34
CA GLN A 91 -8.34 -11.01 -14.62
C GLN A 91 -8.41 -9.61 -15.24
N LEU A 92 -8.65 -8.58 -14.42
CA LEU A 92 -8.69 -7.19 -14.90
C LEU A 92 -7.35 -6.74 -15.46
N LEU A 93 -6.24 -7.11 -14.81
CA LEU A 93 -4.90 -6.76 -15.30
C LEU A 93 -4.56 -7.45 -16.61
N LYS A 94 -5.08 -8.65 -16.86
CA LYS A 94 -4.88 -9.35 -18.14
C LYS A 94 -5.71 -8.76 -19.26
N SER A 95 -6.94 -8.31 -18.97
CA SER A 95 -7.90 -7.92 -19.98
C SER A 95 -7.94 -6.43 -20.28
N ARG A 96 -7.36 -5.58 -19.43
CA ARG A 96 -7.44 -4.13 -19.55
C ARG A 96 -6.07 -3.48 -19.46
N LYS A 97 -5.92 -2.36 -20.17
CA LYS A 97 -4.72 -1.53 -20.04
C LYS A 97 -4.67 -0.91 -18.66
N HIS A 98 -3.48 -0.84 -18.10
CA HIS A 98 -3.27 -0.29 -16.78
C HIS A 98 -1.92 0.40 -16.71
N LYS A 99 -1.75 1.22 -15.65
CA LYS A 99 -0.49 1.91 -15.37
C LYS A 99 -0.25 1.92 -13.86
N VAL A 100 0.98 2.17 -13.47
CA VAL A 100 1.36 2.37 -12.07
C VAL A 100 1.85 3.81 -11.89
N LEU A 101 1.85 4.29 -10.63
CA LEU A 101 2.41 5.60 -10.31
C LEU A 101 3.94 5.51 -10.28
N ALA A 102 4.60 6.57 -10.73
CA ALA A 102 6.05 6.72 -10.68
C ALA A 102 6.81 5.46 -11.17
N PRO A 103 6.55 4.97 -12.40
CA PRO A 103 7.21 3.76 -12.89
C PRO A 103 8.72 3.89 -12.96
N GLU A 104 9.24 5.11 -13.12
CA GLU A 104 10.67 5.40 -13.15
C GLU A 104 11.37 5.12 -11.81
N ALA A 105 10.63 5.07 -10.71
CA ALA A 105 11.20 4.78 -9.40
C ALA A 105 11.54 3.30 -9.19
N GLY A 106 11.02 2.41 -10.03
CA GLY A 106 11.34 0.99 -9.99
C GLY A 106 10.92 0.25 -8.72
N THR A 107 9.88 0.73 -8.03
CA THR A 107 9.44 0.18 -6.74
C THR A 107 8.56 -1.07 -6.86
N LYS A 108 8.09 -1.39 -8.07
CA LYS A 108 7.18 -2.52 -8.35
C LYS A 108 5.92 -2.46 -7.47
N PRO A 109 5.10 -1.40 -7.60
CA PRO A 109 3.93 -1.22 -6.74
C PRO A 109 2.85 -2.26 -7.01
N ASN A 110 2.04 -2.53 -5.99
CA ASN A 110 0.90 -3.44 -6.06
C ASN A 110 -0.43 -2.71 -6.27
N ILE A 111 -0.40 -1.42 -6.57
CA ILE A 111 -1.57 -0.62 -6.91
C ILE A 111 -1.48 -0.24 -8.37
N PHE A 112 -2.54 -0.58 -9.11
CA PHE A 112 -2.61 -0.37 -10.55
C PHE A 112 -3.82 0.49 -10.88
N TYR A 113 -3.67 1.35 -11.89
CA TYR A 113 -4.73 2.23 -12.35
C TYR A 113 -5.17 1.76 -13.74
N LEU A 114 -6.42 1.34 -13.85
CA LEU A 114 -6.98 0.95 -15.13
C LEU A 114 -7.20 2.19 -15.97
N VAL A 115 -6.85 2.11 -17.26
CA VAL A 115 -7.03 3.20 -18.23
C VAL A 115 -8.01 2.78 -19.28
N LYS A 116 -8.71 3.78 -19.85
CA LYS A 116 -9.67 3.54 -20.92
C LYS A 116 -8.98 3.28 -22.25
#